data_c3aceaa3b0a2ceecf31f86c9087d9ae3
#
_entry.id   c3aceaa3b0a2ceecf31f86c9087d9ae3
#
_cell.length_a   1.000
_cell.length_b   1.000
_cell.length_c   1.000
_cell.angle_alpha   90.00
_cell.angle_beta   90.00
_cell.angle_gamma   90.00
#
_symmetry.space_group_name_H-M   'P 1'
#
loop_
_entity.id
_entity.type
_entity.pdbx_description
1 polymer ?
#
loop_
_entity_poly.entity_id
_entity_poly.type
_entity_poly.pdbx_seq_one_letter_code
_entity_poly.pdbx_strand_id
1 'polypeptide(L)'
;MSEPDSGSDLSSIRSRAEPVPGGYQLTGRKIWISTAQVASKMLIIARTTPLEQAAKPTDGLTLFYTDLDREHVEVREIEKMGRKAVDSNMLFIDNLRVPVEDRIGDEGAGFRYLLHGLNPERILIAAEAIGLGQAALRRATQYAKERVVFGRPIGQNQAIQHPLAQAWMQLEAANLMVFKAASLYDAGRPCGTEANAAKYLAAEAAFQSCQTAIATLGGMGYAKEYHVERYLRECMIPRLAPVSPQMIMCFIAEKVLGLPKSY
;
A
#
# COMPACT_ATOMS: atom_id res chain seq x y z
N MET A 1 -11.19 2.71 1.64
CA MET A 1 -11.07 3.09 3.07
C MET A 1 -10.86 4.58 3.23
N SER A 2 -9.78 5.12 2.68
CA SER A 2 -9.31 6.50 2.89
C SER A 2 -10.31 7.55 2.44
N GLU A 3 -10.31 8.68 3.14
CA GLU A 3 -11.07 9.88 2.80
C GLU A 3 -10.10 11.06 2.60
N PRO A 4 -10.53 12.16 1.96
CA PRO A 4 -9.65 13.31 1.74
C PRO A 4 -8.95 13.81 3.01
N ASP A 5 -9.63 13.76 4.15
CA ASP A 5 -9.14 14.23 5.45
C ASP A 5 -8.72 13.08 6.40
N SER A 6 -8.81 11.82 5.96
CA SER A 6 -8.59 10.63 6.79
C SER A 6 -7.87 9.53 6.01
N GLY A 7 -6.54 9.59 6.01
CA GLY A 7 -5.68 8.56 5.43
C GLY A 7 -5.10 7.64 6.50
N SER A 8 -4.02 8.07 7.16
CA SER A 8 -3.38 7.31 8.25
C SER A 8 -4.26 7.18 9.48
N ASP A 9 -5.04 8.21 9.80
CA ASP A 9 -6.05 8.18 10.86
C ASP A 9 -7.41 7.73 10.32
N LEU A 10 -7.57 6.42 10.13
CA LEU A 10 -8.84 5.82 9.72
C LEU A 10 -9.94 5.98 10.77
N SER A 11 -9.59 6.28 12.01
CA SER A 11 -10.57 6.47 13.08
C SER A 11 -11.39 7.76 12.93
N SER A 12 -10.91 8.73 12.13
CA SER A 12 -11.61 9.99 11.84
C SER A 12 -12.44 9.99 10.55
N ILE A 13 -12.75 8.81 10.00
CA ILE A 13 -13.64 8.66 8.84
C ILE A 13 -14.99 9.34 9.10
N ARG A 14 -15.46 10.11 8.11
CA ARG A 14 -16.72 10.86 8.15
C ARG A 14 -17.84 10.31 7.28
N SER A 15 -17.53 9.42 6.32
CA SER A 15 -18.59 8.72 5.57
C SER A 15 -19.50 7.99 6.54
N ARG A 16 -20.82 8.18 6.39
CA ARG A 16 -21.83 7.62 7.27
C ARG A 16 -22.75 6.68 6.52
N ALA A 17 -23.26 5.69 7.22
CA ALA A 17 -24.27 4.76 6.77
C ALA A 17 -25.43 4.81 7.79
N GLU A 18 -26.46 5.58 7.47
CA GLU A 18 -27.63 5.78 8.33
C GLU A 18 -28.60 4.61 8.15
N PRO A 19 -29.10 3.99 9.24
CA PRO A 19 -30.08 2.91 9.13
C PRO A 19 -31.39 3.41 8.50
N VAL A 20 -31.90 2.62 7.56
CA VAL A 20 -33.21 2.86 6.89
C VAL A 20 -33.93 1.54 6.73
N PRO A 21 -35.24 1.50 6.46
CA PRO A 21 -35.95 0.24 6.24
C PRO A 21 -35.27 -0.63 5.19
N GLY A 22 -34.87 -1.86 5.56
CA GLY A 22 -34.19 -2.84 4.70
C GLY A 22 -32.69 -2.64 4.49
N GLY A 23 -32.03 -1.74 5.22
CA GLY A 23 -30.58 -1.57 5.08
C GLY A 23 -30.06 -0.23 5.57
N TYR A 24 -29.22 0.40 4.76
CA TYR A 24 -28.53 1.66 5.10
C TYR A 24 -28.60 2.65 3.94
N GLN A 25 -28.49 3.92 4.27
CA GLN A 25 -28.26 5.01 3.32
C GLN A 25 -26.86 5.57 3.56
N LEU A 26 -25.97 5.40 2.57
CA LEU A 26 -24.58 5.74 2.68
C LEU A 26 -24.27 7.05 1.96
N THR A 27 -23.60 7.98 2.68
CA THR A 27 -23.16 9.28 2.14
C THR A 27 -21.74 9.55 2.59
N GLY A 28 -20.89 10.04 1.68
CA GLY A 28 -19.49 10.37 1.99
C GLY A 28 -18.60 10.54 0.79
N ARG A 29 -17.30 10.61 1.07
CA ARG A 29 -16.26 10.70 0.03
C ARG A 29 -15.16 9.70 0.31
N LYS A 30 -14.68 9.02 -0.72
CA LYS A 30 -13.52 8.13 -0.61
C LYS A 30 -12.46 8.56 -1.61
N ILE A 31 -11.19 8.31 -1.29
CA ILE A 31 -10.06 8.68 -2.13
C ILE A 31 -9.09 7.50 -2.27
N TRP A 32 -8.33 7.48 -3.34
CA TRP A 32 -7.37 6.42 -3.67
C TRP A 32 -8.03 5.05 -3.88
N ILE A 33 -9.23 5.04 -4.46
CA ILE A 33 -9.97 3.81 -4.72
C ILE A 33 -9.55 3.25 -6.08
N SER A 34 -8.93 2.08 -6.05
CA SER A 34 -8.46 1.38 -7.25
C SER A 34 -9.62 0.77 -8.03
N THR A 35 -9.48 0.71 -9.36
CA THR A 35 -10.38 0.04 -10.32
C THR A 35 -11.83 0.52 -10.33
N ALA A 36 -12.12 1.64 -9.68
CA ALA A 36 -13.50 2.13 -9.58
C ALA A 36 -14.10 2.56 -10.92
N GLN A 37 -13.30 2.79 -11.97
CA GLN A 37 -13.81 3.08 -13.32
C GLN A 37 -14.59 1.90 -13.91
N VAL A 38 -14.21 0.67 -13.60
CA VAL A 38 -14.77 -0.56 -14.20
C VAL A 38 -15.42 -1.49 -13.19
N ALA A 39 -15.25 -1.26 -11.89
CA ALA A 39 -15.82 -2.10 -10.85
C ALA A 39 -17.35 -2.02 -10.83
N SER A 40 -18.01 -3.15 -10.62
CA SER A 40 -19.45 -3.25 -10.37
C SER A 40 -19.78 -3.27 -8.87
N LYS A 41 -18.83 -3.68 -8.02
CA LYS A 41 -19.00 -3.73 -6.56
C LYS A 41 -17.83 -3.05 -5.87
N MET A 42 -18.05 -2.63 -4.63
CA MET A 42 -17.03 -2.03 -3.77
C MET A 42 -17.08 -2.58 -2.34
N LEU A 43 -15.89 -2.76 -1.77
CA LEU A 43 -15.73 -2.95 -0.34
C LEU A 43 -15.57 -1.58 0.30
N ILE A 44 -16.48 -1.19 1.18
CA ILE A 44 -16.49 0.13 1.78
C ILE A 44 -16.71 0.08 3.29
N ILE A 45 -16.02 0.94 4.02
CA ILE A 45 -16.20 1.15 5.45
C ILE A 45 -16.82 2.53 5.68
N ALA A 46 -17.84 2.59 6.52
CA ALA A 46 -18.52 3.84 6.89
C ALA A 46 -18.99 3.79 8.35
N ARG A 47 -19.30 4.94 8.92
CA ARG A 47 -19.85 5.01 10.28
C ARG A 47 -21.33 4.72 10.30
N THR A 48 -21.72 3.76 11.12
CA THR A 48 -23.11 3.53 11.54
C THR A 48 -23.41 4.16 12.91
N THR A 49 -22.36 4.39 13.73
CA THR A 49 -22.46 5.14 15.00
C THR A 49 -21.62 6.40 14.89
N PRO A 50 -22.18 7.60 15.19
CA PRO A 50 -21.42 8.85 15.24
C PRO A 50 -20.18 8.75 16.14
N LEU A 51 -19.09 9.44 15.78
CA LEU A 51 -17.83 9.38 16.52
C LEU A 51 -17.99 9.78 17.99
N GLU A 52 -18.85 10.77 18.25
CA GLU A 52 -19.12 11.31 19.57
C GLU A 52 -19.86 10.33 20.50
N GLN A 53 -20.48 9.30 19.91
CA GLN A 53 -21.23 8.26 20.62
C GLN A 53 -20.45 6.93 20.71
N ALA A 54 -19.33 6.83 20.02
CA ALA A 54 -18.52 5.62 20.01
C ALA A 54 -17.65 5.53 21.27
N ALA A 55 -17.59 4.35 21.90
CA ALA A 55 -16.73 4.12 23.07
C ALA A 55 -15.23 4.26 22.74
N LYS A 56 -14.86 3.90 21.51
CA LYS A 56 -13.51 4.10 20.94
C LYS A 56 -13.67 4.66 19.53
N PRO A 57 -12.72 5.45 19.02
CA PRO A 57 -12.82 6.02 17.67
C PRO A 57 -12.97 4.97 16.55
N THR A 58 -12.50 3.74 16.75
CA THR A 58 -12.63 2.62 15.80
C THR A 58 -13.94 1.85 15.92
N ASP A 59 -14.70 2.05 17.00
CA ASP A 59 -16.02 1.45 17.17
C ASP A 59 -17.05 2.24 16.36
N GLY A 60 -18.14 1.59 15.98
CA GLY A 60 -19.18 2.22 15.16
C GLY A 60 -18.83 2.34 13.68
N LEU A 61 -17.72 1.77 13.24
CA LEU A 61 -17.38 1.59 11.84
C LEU A 61 -17.92 0.26 11.34
N THR A 62 -18.65 0.28 10.23
CA THR A 62 -19.27 -0.92 9.64
C THR A 62 -18.73 -1.14 8.23
N LEU A 63 -18.51 -2.40 7.88
CA LEU A 63 -17.96 -2.81 6.60
C LEU A 63 -19.09 -3.36 5.71
N PHE A 64 -19.08 -2.96 4.43
CA PHE A 64 -20.06 -3.38 3.44
C PHE A 64 -19.36 -3.85 2.17
N TYR A 65 -19.94 -4.86 1.51
CA TYR A 65 -19.59 -5.26 0.14
C TYR A 65 -20.81 -5.10 -0.74
N THR A 66 -20.93 -3.98 -1.43
CA THR A 66 -22.14 -3.53 -2.09
C THR A 66 -21.89 -3.13 -3.53
N ASP A 67 -22.97 -2.96 -4.29
CA ASP A 67 -22.89 -2.49 -5.67
C ASP A 67 -22.37 -1.06 -5.74
N LEU A 68 -21.54 -0.80 -6.76
CA LEU A 68 -21.07 0.54 -7.09
C LEU A 68 -22.07 1.17 -8.06
N ASP A 69 -23.20 1.63 -7.51
CA ASP A 69 -24.28 2.23 -8.29
C ASP A 69 -23.87 3.62 -8.79
N ARG A 70 -23.79 3.77 -10.11
CA ARG A 70 -23.36 4.98 -10.80
C ARG A 70 -24.36 6.14 -10.72
N GLU A 71 -25.60 5.88 -10.37
CA GLU A 71 -26.60 6.93 -10.14
C GLU A 71 -26.34 7.65 -8.81
N HIS A 72 -25.73 6.97 -7.83
CA HIS A 72 -25.46 7.45 -6.49
C HIS A 72 -23.97 7.65 -6.20
N VAL A 73 -23.06 7.15 -7.06
CA VAL A 73 -21.62 7.22 -6.87
C VAL A 73 -20.94 7.84 -8.08
N GLU A 74 -20.56 9.09 -7.95
CA GLU A 74 -19.69 9.74 -8.94
C GLU A 74 -18.25 9.28 -8.74
N VAL A 75 -17.58 8.86 -9.82
CA VAL A 75 -16.19 8.38 -9.83
C VAL A 75 -15.33 9.34 -10.64
N ARG A 76 -14.33 9.94 -9.99
CA ARG A 76 -13.35 10.82 -10.64
C ARG A 76 -11.95 10.23 -10.55
N GLU A 77 -11.30 10.07 -11.70
CA GLU A 77 -9.93 9.58 -11.77
C GLU A 77 -8.95 10.60 -11.17
N ILE A 78 -7.92 10.08 -10.49
CA ILE A 78 -6.78 10.83 -9.96
C ILE A 78 -5.57 10.54 -10.84
N GLU A 79 -5.05 11.55 -11.53
CA GLU A 79 -3.78 11.45 -12.22
C GLU A 79 -2.63 11.20 -11.22
N LYS A 80 -1.73 10.27 -11.54
CA LYS A 80 -0.67 9.88 -10.63
C LYS A 80 0.64 9.56 -11.35
N MET A 81 1.75 9.62 -10.62
CA MET A 81 3.07 9.45 -11.19
C MET A 81 3.39 8.02 -11.67
N GLY A 82 2.78 7.01 -11.07
CA GLY A 82 2.97 5.60 -11.37
C GLY A 82 1.67 4.81 -11.34
N ARG A 83 1.75 3.47 -11.48
CA ARG A 83 0.59 2.57 -11.50
C ARG A 83 -0.50 2.96 -12.52
N LYS A 84 -0.08 3.38 -13.69
CA LYS A 84 -1.02 3.81 -14.74
C LYS A 84 -1.84 2.66 -15.33
N ALA A 85 -1.43 1.42 -15.12
CA ALA A 85 -2.20 0.23 -15.51
C ALA A 85 -3.47 0.01 -14.65
N VAL A 86 -3.53 0.65 -13.49
CA VAL A 86 -4.68 0.58 -12.57
C VAL A 86 -5.09 2.01 -12.26
N ASP A 87 -6.34 2.37 -12.52
CA ASP A 87 -6.91 3.66 -12.15
C ASP A 87 -6.96 3.82 -10.62
N SER A 88 -6.90 5.05 -10.16
CA SER A 88 -7.14 5.43 -8.77
C SER A 88 -8.11 6.58 -8.76
N ASN A 89 -9.09 6.54 -7.86
CA ASN A 89 -10.25 7.41 -7.97
C ASN A 89 -10.61 8.07 -6.65
N MET A 90 -11.28 9.19 -6.78
CA MET A 90 -12.12 9.77 -5.76
C MET A 90 -13.57 9.33 -6.00
N LEU A 91 -14.26 8.91 -4.96
CA LEU A 91 -15.69 8.60 -4.98
C LEU A 91 -16.46 9.68 -4.23
N PHE A 92 -17.51 10.18 -4.83
CA PHE A 92 -18.51 11.03 -4.20
C PHE A 92 -19.80 10.21 -4.12
N ILE A 93 -20.21 9.89 -2.89
CA ILE A 93 -21.32 9.00 -2.63
C ILE A 93 -22.47 9.85 -2.06
N ASP A 94 -23.59 9.83 -2.75
CA ASP A 94 -24.77 10.57 -2.36
C ASP A 94 -25.99 9.66 -2.21
N ASN A 95 -26.38 9.43 -0.95
CA ASN A 95 -27.58 8.67 -0.59
C ASN A 95 -27.65 7.25 -1.21
N LEU A 96 -26.50 6.57 -1.33
CA LEU A 96 -26.44 5.21 -1.85
C LEU A 96 -27.20 4.24 -0.93
N ARG A 97 -28.15 3.50 -1.50
CA ARG A 97 -28.87 2.44 -0.77
C ARG A 97 -28.01 1.19 -0.69
N VAL A 98 -27.79 0.72 0.52
CA VAL A 98 -27.01 -0.49 0.82
C VAL A 98 -27.91 -1.47 1.53
N PRO A 99 -28.24 -2.63 0.93
CA PRO A 99 -29.04 -3.67 1.56
C PRO A 99 -28.38 -4.19 2.86
N VAL A 100 -29.19 -4.67 3.81
CA VAL A 100 -28.66 -5.18 5.08
C VAL A 100 -27.78 -6.42 4.88
N GLU A 101 -28.04 -7.22 3.87
CA GLU A 101 -27.31 -8.42 3.48
C GLU A 101 -25.90 -8.12 2.94
N ASP A 102 -25.64 -6.92 2.46
CA ASP A 102 -24.33 -6.46 1.98
C ASP A 102 -23.39 -6.08 3.15
N ARG A 103 -23.91 -6.06 4.38
CA ARG A 103 -23.09 -5.81 5.58
C ARG A 103 -22.21 -7.02 5.88
N ILE A 104 -20.93 -6.76 6.13
CA ILE A 104 -19.96 -7.78 6.54
C ILE A 104 -19.86 -7.80 8.06
N GLY A 105 -20.33 -8.89 8.68
CA GLY A 105 -20.26 -9.13 10.12
C GLY A 105 -21.15 -8.19 10.93
N ASP A 106 -20.77 -7.97 12.19
CA ASP A 106 -21.54 -7.18 13.14
C ASP A 106 -21.44 -5.69 12.85
N GLU A 107 -22.54 -4.97 13.02
CA GLU A 107 -22.58 -3.52 12.94
C GLU A 107 -21.63 -2.89 13.98
N GLY A 108 -20.89 -1.87 13.56
CA GLY A 108 -19.93 -1.19 14.42
C GLY A 108 -18.58 -1.90 14.61
N ALA A 109 -18.43 -3.15 14.14
CA ALA A 109 -17.21 -3.96 14.29
C ALA A 109 -16.36 -4.04 12.99
N GLY A 110 -16.69 -3.26 11.96
CA GLY A 110 -16.08 -3.32 10.64
C GLY A 110 -14.56 -3.08 10.63
N PHE A 111 -14.06 -2.24 11.52
CA PHE A 111 -12.60 -2.02 11.64
C PHE A 111 -11.85 -3.30 12.04
N ARG A 112 -12.42 -4.11 12.91
CA ARG A 112 -11.83 -5.41 13.31
C ARG A 112 -11.76 -6.38 12.13
N TYR A 113 -12.81 -6.46 11.33
CA TYR A 113 -12.82 -7.30 10.12
C TYR A 113 -11.83 -6.82 9.07
N LEU A 114 -11.70 -5.51 8.90
CA LEU A 114 -10.73 -4.91 7.99
C LEU A 114 -9.29 -5.30 8.34
N LEU A 115 -8.94 -5.35 9.63
CA LEU A 115 -7.60 -5.72 10.09
C LEU A 115 -7.16 -7.12 9.62
N HIS A 116 -8.09 -8.07 9.44
CA HIS A 116 -7.77 -9.40 8.90
C HIS A 116 -7.19 -9.34 7.48
N GLY A 117 -7.67 -8.42 6.65
CA GLY A 117 -7.17 -8.22 5.28
C GLY A 117 -5.83 -7.46 5.20
N LEU A 118 -5.49 -6.67 6.22
CA LEU A 118 -4.33 -5.77 6.14
C LEU A 118 -2.97 -6.48 6.29
N ASN A 119 -2.89 -7.60 6.97
CA ASN A 119 -1.62 -8.34 7.09
C ASN A 119 -1.22 -8.99 5.76
N PRO A 120 -2.09 -9.78 5.07
CA PRO A 120 -1.76 -10.31 3.75
C PRO A 120 -1.51 -9.19 2.73
N GLU A 121 -2.23 -8.07 2.77
CA GLU A 121 -1.97 -6.93 1.89
C GLU A 121 -0.54 -6.38 2.07
N ARG A 122 -0.07 -6.20 3.32
CA ARG A 122 1.32 -5.77 3.58
C ARG A 122 2.35 -6.76 3.03
N ILE A 123 2.10 -8.05 3.18
CA ILE A 123 2.98 -9.11 2.68
C ILE A 123 3.04 -9.07 1.14
N LEU A 124 1.91 -8.95 0.47
CA LEU A 124 1.83 -8.86 -0.99
C LEU A 124 2.52 -7.61 -1.54
N ILE A 125 2.30 -6.45 -0.93
CA ILE A 125 2.97 -5.20 -1.32
C ILE A 125 4.48 -5.27 -1.07
N ALA A 126 4.92 -5.96 -0.01
CA ALA A 126 6.33 -6.20 0.24
C ALA A 126 6.95 -7.09 -0.85
N ALA A 127 6.28 -8.17 -1.24
CA ALA A 127 6.72 -9.05 -2.32
C ALA A 127 6.80 -8.31 -3.67
N GLU A 128 5.81 -7.47 -3.98
CA GLU A 128 5.83 -6.60 -5.16
C GLU A 128 7.04 -5.65 -5.15
N ALA A 129 7.31 -5.02 -4.03
CA ALA A 129 8.46 -4.13 -3.87
C ALA A 129 9.78 -4.87 -4.14
N ILE A 130 9.96 -6.08 -3.60
CA ILE A 130 11.14 -6.92 -3.89
C ILE A 130 11.27 -7.18 -5.39
N GLY A 131 10.18 -7.55 -6.07
CA GLY A 131 10.18 -7.80 -7.51
C GLY A 131 10.60 -6.58 -8.33
N LEU A 132 10.13 -5.38 -7.97
CA LEU A 132 10.52 -4.12 -8.60
C LEU A 132 12.01 -3.82 -8.38
N GLY A 133 12.50 -3.92 -7.14
CA GLY A 133 13.90 -3.71 -6.79
C GLY A 133 14.83 -4.67 -7.53
N GLN A 134 14.48 -5.95 -7.60
CA GLN A 134 15.24 -6.96 -8.35
C GLN A 134 15.23 -6.67 -9.86
N ALA A 135 14.10 -6.22 -10.42
CA ALA A 135 14.04 -5.87 -11.84
C ALA A 135 14.96 -4.69 -12.17
N ALA A 136 14.97 -3.66 -11.32
CA ALA A 136 15.88 -2.52 -11.47
C ALA A 136 17.35 -2.94 -11.35
N LEU A 137 17.67 -3.75 -10.34
CA LEU A 137 19.03 -4.25 -10.10
C LEU A 137 19.55 -5.10 -11.26
N ARG A 138 18.73 -6.00 -11.80
CA ARG A 138 19.11 -6.80 -12.98
C ARG A 138 19.47 -5.93 -14.18
N ARG A 139 18.67 -4.89 -14.48
CA ARG A 139 18.95 -3.97 -15.59
C ARG A 139 20.23 -3.18 -15.36
N ALA A 140 20.44 -2.66 -14.15
CA ALA A 140 21.63 -1.91 -13.79
C ALA A 140 22.89 -2.78 -13.89
N THR A 141 22.84 -4.02 -13.40
CA THR A 141 23.94 -4.97 -13.44
C THR A 141 24.31 -5.32 -14.89
N GLN A 142 23.31 -5.56 -15.75
CA GLN A 142 23.55 -5.86 -17.16
C GLN A 142 24.19 -4.64 -17.87
N TYR A 143 23.64 -3.46 -17.67
CA TYR A 143 24.21 -2.24 -18.24
C TYR A 143 25.66 -2.01 -17.76
N ALA A 144 25.95 -2.25 -16.48
CA ALA A 144 27.28 -2.08 -15.91
C ALA A 144 28.33 -3.04 -16.53
N LYS A 145 27.90 -4.23 -16.99
CA LYS A 145 28.75 -5.19 -17.68
C LYS A 145 29.06 -4.78 -19.12
N GLU A 146 28.11 -4.11 -19.79
CA GLU A 146 28.17 -3.81 -21.23
C GLU A 146 28.70 -2.41 -21.52
N ARG A 147 28.39 -1.44 -20.68
CA ARG A 147 28.78 -0.03 -20.89
C ARG A 147 30.29 0.15 -20.67
N VAL A 148 30.99 0.49 -21.72
CA VAL A 148 32.45 0.77 -21.70
C VAL A 148 32.67 2.28 -21.60
N VAL A 149 33.47 2.71 -20.62
CA VAL A 149 33.94 4.09 -20.43
C VAL A 149 35.40 4.00 -20.00
N PHE A 150 36.26 4.87 -20.55
CA PHE A 150 37.71 4.83 -20.33
C PHE A 150 38.33 3.44 -20.62
N GLY A 151 37.88 2.80 -21.70
CA GLY A 151 38.42 1.52 -22.18
C GLY A 151 38.07 0.27 -21.40
N ARG A 152 37.13 0.33 -20.43
CA ARG A 152 36.69 -0.83 -19.64
C ARG A 152 35.21 -0.73 -19.25
N PRO A 153 34.54 -1.87 -18.97
CA PRO A 153 33.18 -1.86 -18.44
C PRO A 153 33.08 -1.05 -17.13
N ILE A 154 32.02 -0.24 -17.00
CA ILE A 154 31.83 0.56 -15.79
C ILE A 154 31.68 -0.28 -14.54
N GLY A 155 31.21 -1.53 -14.67
CA GLY A 155 31.10 -2.51 -13.59
C GLY A 155 32.43 -2.93 -12.97
N GLN A 156 33.58 -2.54 -13.55
CA GLN A 156 34.90 -2.73 -12.93
C GLN A 156 35.24 -1.65 -11.91
N ASN A 157 34.40 -0.62 -11.76
CA ASN A 157 34.62 0.43 -10.77
C ASN A 157 33.93 0.12 -9.46
N GLN A 158 34.62 0.21 -8.33
CA GLN A 158 34.07 -0.03 -6.99
C GLN A 158 32.86 0.89 -6.69
N ALA A 159 32.89 2.14 -7.17
CA ALA A 159 31.79 3.09 -7.03
C ALA A 159 30.47 2.61 -7.72
N ILE A 160 30.56 1.65 -8.63
CA ILE A 160 29.42 0.98 -9.28
C ILE A 160 29.13 -0.36 -8.59
N GLN A 161 30.17 -1.14 -8.29
CA GLN A 161 30.03 -2.47 -7.71
C GLN A 161 29.42 -2.43 -6.31
N HIS A 162 29.91 -1.56 -5.43
CA HIS A 162 29.50 -1.53 -4.02
C HIS A 162 28.01 -1.17 -3.85
N PRO A 163 27.46 -0.12 -4.48
CA PRO A 163 26.02 0.16 -4.39
C PRO A 163 25.14 -0.96 -4.93
N LEU A 164 25.55 -1.62 -6.04
CA LEU A 164 24.80 -2.76 -6.59
C LEU A 164 24.83 -3.97 -5.65
N ALA A 165 26.00 -4.27 -5.05
CA ALA A 165 26.13 -5.35 -4.08
C ALA A 165 25.30 -5.07 -2.81
N GLN A 166 25.34 -3.84 -2.30
CA GLN A 166 24.54 -3.42 -1.14
C GLN A 166 23.04 -3.54 -1.43
N ALA A 167 22.59 -3.08 -2.59
CA ALA A 167 21.19 -3.19 -3.00
C ALA A 167 20.73 -4.65 -3.05
N TRP A 168 21.57 -5.54 -3.59
CA TRP A 168 21.27 -6.97 -3.61
C TRP A 168 21.12 -7.55 -2.19
N MET A 169 22.07 -7.28 -1.29
CA MET A 169 22.03 -7.77 0.09
C MET A 169 20.77 -7.29 0.84
N GLN A 170 20.39 -6.02 0.65
CA GLN A 170 19.19 -5.45 1.28
C GLN A 170 17.91 -6.09 0.75
N LEU A 171 17.82 -6.34 -0.57
CA LEU A 171 16.67 -7.04 -1.17
C LEU A 171 16.56 -8.47 -0.65
N GLU A 172 17.67 -9.22 -0.56
CA GLU A 172 17.65 -10.59 -0.04
C GLU A 172 17.23 -10.64 1.44
N ALA A 173 17.78 -9.76 2.28
CA ALA A 173 17.41 -9.68 3.69
C ALA A 173 15.92 -9.34 3.87
N ALA A 174 15.41 -8.37 3.09
CA ALA A 174 14.00 -8.00 3.11
C ALA A 174 13.12 -9.15 2.59
N ASN A 175 13.53 -9.87 1.56
CA ASN A 175 12.81 -11.02 1.01
C ASN A 175 12.66 -12.16 2.02
N LEU A 176 13.70 -12.45 2.82
CA LEU A 176 13.59 -13.41 3.92
C LEU A 176 12.53 -13.01 4.94
N MET A 177 12.40 -11.72 5.24
CA MET A 177 11.35 -11.22 6.14
C MET A 177 9.95 -11.37 5.50
N VAL A 178 9.81 -11.15 4.19
CA VAL A 178 8.56 -11.38 3.45
C VAL A 178 8.13 -12.84 3.59
N PHE A 179 9.03 -13.78 3.31
CA PHE A 179 8.72 -15.21 3.43
C PHE A 179 8.43 -15.64 4.87
N LYS A 180 9.13 -15.08 5.85
CA LYS A 180 8.81 -15.31 7.27
C LYS A 180 7.38 -14.88 7.60
N ALA A 181 6.99 -13.66 7.17
CA ALA A 181 5.65 -13.14 7.40
C ALA A 181 4.58 -14.01 6.70
N ALA A 182 4.81 -14.40 5.44
CA ALA A 182 3.92 -15.27 4.68
C ALA A 182 3.75 -16.63 5.34
N SER A 183 4.85 -17.28 5.75
CA SER A 183 4.80 -18.59 6.43
C SER A 183 4.04 -18.56 7.76
N LEU A 184 4.14 -17.46 8.51
CA LEU A 184 3.36 -17.28 9.74
C LEU A 184 1.87 -17.13 9.42
N TYR A 185 1.54 -16.35 8.39
CA TYR A 185 0.15 -16.15 7.94
C TYR A 185 -0.47 -17.46 7.48
N ASP A 186 0.21 -18.23 6.62
CA ASP A 186 -0.25 -19.53 6.12
C ASP A 186 -0.44 -20.56 7.23
N ALA A 187 0.37 -20.48 8.29
CA ALA A 187 0.23 -21.32 9.47
C ALA A 187 -0.86 -20.84 10.46
N GLY A 188 -1.63 -19.80 10.13
CA GLY A 188 -2.65 -19.21 11.01
C GLY A 188 -2.09 -18.57 12.28
N ARG A 189 -0.80 -18.22 12.30
CA ARG A 189 -0.11 -17.64 13.45
C ARG A 189 -0.14 -16.10 13.37
N PRO A 190 -0.08 -15.39 14.52
CA PRO A 190 0.09 -13.94 14.52
C PRO A 190 1.32 -13.53 13.71
N CYS A 191 1.12 -12.66 12.71
CA CYS A 191 2.17 -12.21 11.78
C CYS A 191 2.25 -10.68 11.64
N GLY A 192 1.53 -9.93 12.47
CA GLY A 192 1.45 -8.47 12.33
C GLY A 192 2.80 -7.75 12.45
N THR A 193 3.68 -8.23 13.31
CA THR A 193 5.05 -7.71 13.48
C THR A 193 5.87 -7.93 12.21
N GLU A 194 5.89 -9.15 11.73
CA GLU A 194 6.66 -9.54 10.56
C GLU A 194 6.11 -8.91 9.27
N ALA A 195 4.78 -8.81 9.12
CA ALA A 195 4.14 -8.16 8.00
C ALA A 195 4.48 -6.66 7.92
N ASN A 196 4.49 -5.96 9.07
CA ASN A 196 4.93 -4.57 9.13
C ASN A 196 6.42 -4.42 8.81
N ALA A 197 7.27 -5.25 9.41
CA ALA A 197 8.71 -5.22 9.17
C ALA A 197 9.04 -5.55 7.70
N ALA A 198 8.41 -6.59 7.13
CA ALA A 198 8.57 -6.98 5.74
C ALA A 198 8.21 -5.83 4.78
N LYS A 199 7.05 -5.20 4.99
CA LYS A 199 6.60 -4.07 4.16
C LYS A 199 7.56 -2.90 4.21
N TYR A 200 8.03 -2.53 5.39
CA TYR A 200 8.98 -1.44 5.56
C TYR A 200 10.32 -1.75 4.87
N LEU A 201 10.94 -2.88 5.21
CA LEU A 201 12.25 -3.26 4.69
C LEU A 201 12.24 -3.44 3.18
N ALA A 202 11.22 -4.11 2.63
CA ALA A 202 11.09 -4.33 1.20
C ALA A 202 10.91 -3.02 0.42
N ALA A 203 10.08 -2.13 0.92
CA ALA A 203 9.84 -0.83 0.28
C ALA A 203 11.11 0.04 0.24
N GLU A 204 11.86 0.10 1.34
CA GLU A 204 13.12 0.86 1.40
C GLU A 204 14.21 0.22 0.52
N ALA A 205 14.36 -1.11 0.56
CA ALA A 205 15.32 -1.82 -0.28
C ALA A 205 15.02 -1.66 -1.78
N ALA A 206 13.75 -1.73 -2.18
CA ALA A 206 13.34 -1.54 -3.57
C ALA A 206 13.59 -0.11 -4.04
N PHE A 207 13.25 0.88 -3.23
CA PHE A 207 13.48 2.29 -3.56
C PHE A 207 14.97 2.57 -3.73
N GLN A 208 15.79 2.11 -2.79
CA GLN A 208 17.24 2.25 -2.88
C GLN A 208 17.81 1.55 -4.13
N SER A 209 17.32 0.37 -4.47
CA SER A 209 17.73 -0.38 -5.67
C SER A 209 17.37 0.37 -6.94
N CYS A 210 16.18 0.98 -7.02
CA CYS A 210 15.76 1.77 -8.16
C CYS A 210 16.60 3.04 -8.33
N GLN A 211 16.93 3.73 -7.22
CA GLN A 211 17.82 4.89 -7.25
C GLN A 211 19.24 4.49 -7.71
N THR A 212 19.76 3.39 -7.17
CA THR A 212 21.06 2.84 -7.58
C THR A 212 21.08 2.47 -9.06
N ALA A 213 19.99 1.91 -9.58
CA ALA A 213 19.87 1.59 -10.99
C ALA A 213 19.94 2.83 -11.88
N ILE A 214 19.18 3.89 -11.54
CA ILE A 214 19.23 5.16 -12.27
C ILE A 214 20.64 5.74 -12.26
N ALA A 215 21.28 5.81 -11.09
CA ALA A 215 22.63 6.35 -10.94
C ALA A 215 23.67 5.52 -11.75
N THR A 216 23.52 4.19 -11.77
CA THR A 216 24.40 3.29 -12.53
C THR A 216 24.29 3.51 -14.03
N LEU A 217 23.08 3.73 -14.56
CA LEU A 217 22.85 4.01 -15.97
C LEU A 217 23.18 5.47 -16.35
N GLY A 218 23.29 6.38 -15.39
CA GLY A 218 23.53 7.79 -15.64
C GLY A 218 22.42 8.41 -16.51
N GLY A 219 22.76 9.15 -17.56
CA GLY A 219 21.79 9.75 -18.48
C GLY A 219 20.80 8.75 -19.08
N MET A 220 21.23 7.50 -19.32
CA MET A 220 20.33 6.45 -19.82
C MET A 220 19.37 5.94 -18.75
N GLY A 221 19.67 6.15 -17.48
CA GLY A 221 18.72 5.88 -16.38
C GLY A 221 17.54 6.85 -16.35
N TYR A 222 17.68 8.02 -16.96
CA TYR A 222 16.61 9.02 -17.11
C TYR A 222 15.77 8.80 -18.38
N ALA A 223 16.29 8.00 -19.33
CA ALA A 223 15.59 7.66 -20.57
C ALA A 223 14.51 6.59 -20.33
N LYS A 224 13.34 6.79 -20.92
CA LYS A 224 12.18 5.87 -20.77
C LYS A 224 12.45 4.46 -21.31
N GLU A 225 13.27 4.29 -22.34
CA GLU A 225 13.55 3.02 -23.00
C GLU A 225 14.22 1.97 -22.09
N TYR A 226 14.97 2.42 -21.06
CA TYR A 226 15.59 1.52 -20.07
C TYR A 226 14.66 1.12 -18.93
N HIS A 227 13.50 1.74 -18.80
CA HIS A 227 12.45 1.47 -17.80
C HIS A 227 12.84 1.67 -16.33
N VAL A 228 14.10 1.94 -15.98
CA VAL A 228 14.50 2.11 -14.57
C VAL A 228 13.88 3.35 -13.95
N GLU A 229 13.62 4.40 -14.74
CA GLU A 229 12.87 5.59 -14.30
C GLU A 229 11.43 5.22 -13.92
N ARG A 230 10.79 4.31 -14.69
CA ARG A 230 9.47 3.80 -14.39
C ARG A 230 9.46 2.98 -13.11
N TYR A 231 10.44 2.10 -12.91
CA TYR A 231 10.55 1.33 -11.67
C TYR A 231 10.71 2.22 -10.44
N LEU A 232 11.46 3.33 -10.53
CA LEU A 232 11.56 4.30 -9.45
C LEU A 232 10.21 4.94 -9.12
N ARG A 233 9.42 5.32 -10.14
CA ARG A 233 8.07 5.87 -9.92
C ARG A 233 7.12 4.84 -9.31
N GLU A 234 7.16 3.60 -9.80
CA GLU A 234 6.32 2.50 -9.30
C GLU A 234 6.65 2.15 -7.84
N CYS A 235 7.94 2.10 -7.46
CA CYS A 235 8.35 1.73 -6.10
C CYS A 235 8.04 2.79 -5.02
N MET A 236 7.54 3.97 -5.41
CA MET A 236 7.04 4.94 -4.42
C MET A 236 5.79 4.46 -3.70
N ILE A 237 4.90 3.71 -4.38
CA ILE A 237 3.66 3.22 -3.76
C ILE A 237 3.92 2.31 -2.55
N PRO A 238 4.78 1.27 -2.62
CA PRO A 238 5.10 0.46 -1.46
C PRO A 238 5.63 1.26 -0.25
N ARG A 239 6.23 2.42 -0.46
CA ARG A 239 6.65 3.31 0.64
C ARG A 239 5.47 4.04 1.28
N LEU A 240 4.46 4.42 0.51
CA LEU A 240 3.34 5.25 0.96
C LEU A 240 2.19 4.42 1.52
N ALA A 241 1.85 3.30 0.87
CA ALA A 241 0.67 2.48 1.14
C ALA A 241 1.03 1.00 1.36
N PRO A 242 0.16 0.19 2.01
CA PRO A 242 -1.11 0.56 2.64
C PRO A 242 -0.95 1.29 3.98
N VAL A 243 0.23 1.22 4.61
CA VAL A 243 0.55 1.86 5.90
C VAL A 243 1.84 2.65 5.75
N SER A 244 1.88 3.88 6.26
CA SER A 244 3.07 4.72 6.17
C SER A 244 4.26 4.13 6.96
N PRO A 245 5.52 4.41 6.54
CA PRO A 245 6.72 3.97 7.27
C PRO A 245 6.71 4.45 8.73
N GLN A 246 6.23 5.66 8.98
CA GLN A 246 6.17 6.24 10.32
C GLN A 246 5.24 5.44 11.24
N MET A 247 4.05 5.07 10.75
CA MET A 247 3.12 4.24 11.54
C MET A 247 3.67 2.85 11.80
N ILE A 248 4.40 2.26 10.84
CA ILE A 248 5.07 0.97 11.04
C ILE A 248 6.13 1.09 12.14
N MET A 249 6.95 2.13 12.10
CA MET A 249 7.98 2.36 13.11
C MET A 249 7.37 2.61 14.49
N CYS A 250 6.29 3.40 14.60
CA CYS A 250 5.55 3.57 15.85
C CYS A 250 5.00 2.23 16.37
N PHE A 251 4.43 1.41 15.49
CA PHE A 251 3.93 0.08 15.87
C PHE A 251 5.06 -0.81 16.41
N ILE A 252 6.20 -0.88 15.75
CA ILE A 252 7.35 -1.68 16.21
C ILE A 252 7.88 -1.13 17.54
N ALA A 253 8.03 0.19 17.67
CA ALA A 253 8.49 0.82 18.90
C ALA A 253 7.57 0.48 20.09
N GLU A 254 6.26 0.64 19.91
CA GLU A 254 5.29 0.43 20.97
C GLU A 254 5.04 -1.06 21.27
N LYS A 255 4.77 -1.86 20.23
CA LYS A 255 4.28 -3.25 20.41
C LYS A 255 5.40 -4.29 20.50
N VAL A 256 6.57 -4.02 19.95
CA VAL A 256 7.69 -4.97 19.95
C VAL A 256 8.74 -4.58 20.99
N LEU A 257 9.10 -3.29 21.03
CA LEU A 257 10.13 -2.79 21.94
C LEU A 257 9.57 -2.33 23.30
N GLY A 258 8.26 -2.23 23.45
CA GLY A 258 7.60 -1.83 24.71
C GLY A 258 7.78 -0.35 25.06
N LEU A 259 8.10 0.50 24.07
CA LEU A 259 8.25 1.94 24.30
C LEU A 259 6.89 2.60 24.53
N PRO A 260 6.84 3.73 25.26
CA PRO A 260 5.61 4.50 25.43
C PRO A 260 5.03 4.94 24.08
N LYS A 261 3.70 4.99 24.00
CA LYS A 261 2.98 5.48 22.82
C LYS A 261 3.38 6.93 22.52
N SER A 262 3.64 7.23 21.25
CA SER A 262 4.14 8.55 20.82
C SER A 262 3.03 9.59 20.60
N TYR A 263 1.76 9.17 20.48
CA TYR A 263 0.59 10.05 20.24
C TYR A 263 -0.70 9.39 20.75
#